data_69d1ab5c1e98b1f91e17206f80f1360d
#
_entry.id   69d1ab5c1e98b1f91e17206f80f1360d
#
_cell.length_a   1.000
_cell.length_b   1.000
_cell.length_c   1.000
_cell.angle_alpha   90.00
_cell.angle_beta   90.00
_cell.angle_gamma   90.00
#
_symmetry.space_group_name_H-M   'P 1'
#
loop_
_entity.id
_entity.type
_entity.pdbx_description
1 polymer ?
#
loop_
_entity_poly.entity_id
_entity_poly.type
_entity_poly.pdbx_seq_one_letter_code
_entity_poly.pdbx_strand_id
1 'polypeptide(L)'
;MKKRLDIAMVERGLAASRTQAQALVMEGKVRVAGQTEYKPSRQIDDAASVEVEAPPRFVSRGGEKLEGAFDRWGPALSAEGKTCLDVGSSTGGFTDCLLQHGAARVMAVDVGTNQLAYSLRVDPRLWVRENFNARFMKPSDLPETPSLAVTDVSFISLKLILPPIRDVLADGGEIVALIKPQFEVGKGNAPGGLVRDERLRIEARDGIVRFAEEELGLALLGLAESPIKGREMGNVEYLSYWRK
;
A
#
# COMPACT_ATOMS: atom_id res chain seq x y z
N MET A 1 -28.07 -31.30 -14.56
CA MET A 1 -28.49 -31.67 -13.19
C MET A 1 -28.34 -30.47 -12.29
N LYS A 2 -29.28 -30.22 -11.36
CA LYS A 2 -29.12 -29.07 -10.45
C LYS A 2 -28.33 -29.46 -9.21
N LYS A 3 -27.34 -28.65 -8.83
CA LYS A 3 -26.51 -28.83 -7.64
C LYS A 3 -26.51 -27.56 -6.78
N ARG A 4 -26.26 -27.70 -5.49
CA ARG A 4 -26.04 -26.54 -4.61
C ARG A 4 -24.77 -25.81 -5.03
N LEU A 5 -24.82 -24.48 -5.00
CA LEU A 5 -23.69 -23.63 -5.38
C LEU A 5 -22.43 -23.94 -4.56
N ASP A 6 -22.54 -24.04 -3.22
CA ASP A 6 -21.40 -24.36 -2.35
C ASP A 6 -20.73 -25.69 -2.67
N ILE A 7 -21.48 -26.70 -3.13
CA ILE A 7 -20.97 -28.00 -3.55
C ILE A 7 -20.32 -27.89 -4.93
N ALA A 8 -21.00 -27.25 -5.87
CA ALA A 8 -20.50 -27.07 -7.23
C ALA A 8 -19.18 -26.29 -7.26
N MET A 9 -19.03 -25.30 -6.39
CA MET A 9 -17.77 -24.52 -6.26
C MET A 9 -16.59 -25.41 -5.87
N VAL A 10 -16.76 -26.31 -4.91
CA VAL A 10 -15.69 -27.23 -4.49
C VAL A 10 -15.37 -28.24 -5.61
N GLU A 11 -16.39 -28.85 -6.22
CA GLU A 11 -16.19 -29.79 -7.32
C GLU A 11 -15.47 -29.19 -8.54
N ARG A 12 -15.67 -27.88 -8.78
CA ARG A 12 -15.01 -27.12 -9.86
C ARG A 12 -13.65 -26.53 -9.48
N GLY A 13 -13.17 -26.78 -8.24
CA GLY A 13 -11.91 -26.22 -7.76
C GLY A 13 -11.93 -24.71 -7.48
N LEU A 14 -13.12 -24.10 -7.40
CA LEU A 14 -13.30 -22.67 -7.11
C LEU A 14 -13.20 -22.34 -5.60
N ALA A 15 -13.20 -23.35 -4.75
CA ALA A 15 -12.97 -23.25 -3.32
C ALA A 15 -12.33 -24.53 -2.82
N ALA A 16 -11.42 -24.44 -1.83
CA ALA A 16 -10.72 -25.58 -1.26
C ALA A 16 -11.63 -26.41 -0.33
N SER A 17 -12.71 -25.82 0.20
CA SER A 17 -13.66 -26.49 1.08
C SER A 17 -15.04 -25.87 0.95
N ARG A 18 -16.07 -26.63 1.37
CA ARG A 18 -17.45 -26.14 1.40
C ARG A 18 -17.63 -24.96 2.33
N THR A 19 -16.94 -24.94 3.46
CA THR A 19 -16.96 -23.80 4.39
C THR A 19 -16.42 -22.54 3.73
N GLN A 20 -15.31 -22.63 2.99
CA GLN A 20 -14.77 -21.52 2.22
C GLN A 20 -15.74 -21.06 1.11
N ALA A 21 -16.34 -22.01 0.37
CA ALA A 21 -17.34 -21.69 -0.65
C ALA A 21 -18.52 -20.90 -0.04
N GLN A 22 -19.03 -21.34 1.11
CA GLN A 22 -20.11 -20.65 1.81
C GLN A 22 -19.72 -19.23 2.23
N ALA A 23 -18.52 -19.04 2.78
CA ALA A 23 -18.01 -17.72 3.15
C ALA A 23 -17.93 -16.79 1.93
N LEU A 24 -17.32 -17.22 0.83
CA LEU A 24 -17.20 -16.45 -0.40
C LEU A 24 -18.57 -16.01 -0.97
N VAL A 25 -19.56 -16.93 -0.94
CA VAL A 25 -20.92 -16.60 -1.39
C VAL A 25 -21.58 -15.59 -0.47
N MET A 26 -21.53 -15.79 0.85
CA MET A 26 -22.14 -14.87 1.82
C MET A 26 -21.49 -13.48 1.81
N GLU A 27 -20.20 -13.39 1.45
CA GLU A 27 -19.47 -12.12 1.25
C GLU A 27 -19.79 -11.45 -0.09
N GLY A 28 -20.62 -12.07 -0.95
CA GLY A 28 -20.97 -11.53 -2.25
C GLY A 28 -19.83 -11.59 -3.31
N LYS A 29 -18.80 -12.39 -3.07
CA LYS A 29 -17.64 -12.59 -3.95
C LYS A 29 -17.87 -13.59 -5.07
N VAL A 30 -19.09 -14.14 -5.19
CA VAL A 30 -19.43 -15.16 -6.19
C VAL A 30 -20.51 -14.63 -7.12
N ARG A 31 -20.27 -14.78 -8.41
CA ARG A 31 -21.27 -14.49 -9.45
C ARG A 31 -21.73 -15.79 -10.11
N VAL A 32 -23.02 -15.92 -10.32
CA VAL A 32 -23.65 -17.02 -11.07
C VAL A 32 -24.34 -16.42 -12.27
N ALA A 33 -23.95 -16.81 -13.47
CA ALA A 33 -24.44 -16.23 -14.73
C ALA A 33 -24.34 -14.68 -14.73
N GLY A 34 -23.22 -14.13 -14.26
CA GLY A 34 -22.92 -12.70 -14.19
C GLY A 34 -23.60 -11.93 -13.05
N GLN A 35 -24.46 -12.58 -12.25
CA GLN A 35 -25.16 -11.95 -11.12
C GLN A 35 -24.54 -12.36 -9.78
N THR A 36 -24.30 -11.39 -8.90
CA THR A 36 -23.79 -11.66 -7.54
C THR A 36 -24.79 -12.49 -6.76
N GLU A 37 -24.30 -13.55 -6.09
CA GLU A 37 -25.08 -14.49 -5.33
C GLU A 37 -24.68 -14.47 -3.84
N TYR A 38 -25.66 -14.45 -2.96
CA TYR A 38 -25.44 -14.43 -1.49
C TYR A 38 -25.91 -15.70 -0.79
N LYS A 39 -26.61 -16.62 -1.51
CA LYS A 39 -27.18 -17.83 -0.91
C LYS A 39 -26.37 -19.07 -1.31
N PRO A 40 -25.54 -19.63 -0.42
CA PRO A 40 -24.71 -20.81 -0.73
C PRO A 40 -25.49 -22.05 -1.14
N SER A 41 -26.74 -22.15 -0.67
CA SER A 41 -27.62 -23.28 -0.97
C SER A 41 -28.39 -23.14 -2.30
N ARG A 42 -28.20 -22.04 -3.05
CA ARG A 42 -28.84 -21.87 -4.37
C ARG A 42 -28.57 -23.07 -5.26
N GLN A 43 -29.64 -23.58 -5.91
CA GLN A 43 -29.51 -24.62 -6.90
C GLN A 43 -29.11 -24.01 -8.26
N ILE A 44 -28.00 -24.47 -8.79
CA ILE A 44 -27.50 -24.03 -10.10
C ILE A 44 -27.46 -25.22 -11.07
N ASP A 45 -27.61 -24.95 -12.34
CA ASP A 45 -27.41 -25.97 -13.36
C ASP A 45 -25.90 -26.23 -13.55
N ASP A 46 -25.59 -27.47 -13.93
CA ASP A 46 -24.17 -27.88 -14.11
C ASP A 46 -23.43 -27.07 -15.19
N ALA A 47 -24.16 -26.50 -16.13
CA ALA A 47 -23.63 -25.62 -17.19
C ALA A 47 -23.60 -24.12 -16.77
N ALA A 48 -24.12 -23.75 -15.59
CA ALA A 48 -24.12 -22.36 -15.18
C ALA A 48 -22.69 -21.86 -14.95
N SER A 49 -22.34 -20.67 -15.49
CA SER A 49 -21.06 -20.03 -15.17
C SER A 49 -21.05 -19.64 -13.69
N VAL A 50 -19.95 -19.95 -13.01
CA VAL A 50 -19.68 -19.54 -11.64
C VAL A 50 -18.32 -18.87 -11.64
N GLU A 51 -18.30 -17.61 -11.23
CA GLU A 51 -17.10 -16.80 -11.13
C GLU A 51 -16.88 -16.43 -9.68
N VAL A 52 -15.65 -16.55 -9.21
CA VAL A 52 -15.25 -16.11 -7.88
C VAL A 52 -14.37 -14.87 -8.03
N GLU A 53 -14.71 -13.80 -7.36
CA GLU A 53 -13.86 -12.62 -7.33
C GLU A 53 -12.51 -12.99 -6.72
N ALA A 54 -11.44 -12.75 -7.48
CA ALA A 54 -10.09 -13.00 -7.00
C ALA A 54 -9.84 -12.20 -5.70
N PRO A 55 -9.18 -12.79 -4.71
CA PRO A 55 -8.80 -12.03 -3.52
C PRO A 55 -7.94 -10.83 -3.92
N PRO A 56 -8.03 -9.70 -3.22
CA PRO A 56 -7.14 -8.57 -3.45
C PRO A 56 -5.68 -9.05 -3.43
N ARG A 57 -4.87 -8.55 -4.37
CA ARG A 57 -3.45 -8.92 -4.47
C ARG A 57 -2.68 -8.54 -3.19
N PHE A 58 -3.04 -7.43 -2.57
CA PHE A 58 -2.42 -6.91 -1.37
C PHE A 58 -3.41 -6.83 -0.21
N VAL A 59 -2.91 -6.85 1.02
CA VAL A 59 -3.74 -6.72 2.24
C VAL A 59 -4.51 -5.39 2.31
N SER A 60 -4.10 -4.39 1.53
CA SER A 60 -4.83 -3.12 1.37
C SER A 60 -4.50 -2.45 0.04
N ARG A 61 -5.32 -1.47 -0.35
CA ARG A 61 -5.12 -0.63 -1.55
C ARG A 61 -3.76 0.10 -1.59
N GLY A 62 -3.11 0.28 -0.43
CA GLY A 62 -1.76 0.84 -0.36
C GLY A 62 -0.79 0.06 -1.25
N GLY A 63 -0.86 -1.28 -1.26
CA GLY A 63 -0.01 -2.10 -2.10
C GLY A 63 -0.10 -1.77 -3.59
N GLU A 64 -1.29 -1.45 -4.11
CA GLU A 64 -1.49 -1.04 -5.50
C GLU A 64 -0.77 0.29 -5.84
N LYS A 65 -0.66 1.21 -4.86
CA LYS A 65 0.07 2.46 -5.06
C LYS A 65 1.58 2.20 -5.22
N LEU A 66 2.16 1.40 -4.33
CA LEU A 66 3.58 1.07 -4.38
C LEU A 66 3.89 0.18 -5.59
N GLU A 67 2.99 -0.73 -5.96
CA GLU A 67 3.09 -1.50 -7.21
C GLU A 67 3.23 -0.57 -8.41
N GLY A 68 2.46 0.52 -8.45
CA GLY A 68 2.60 1.53 -9.50
C GLY A 68 3.98 2.20 -9.57
N ALA A 69 4.71 2.27 -8.46
CA ALA A 69 6.09 2.72 -8.46
C ALA A 69 7.02 1.67 -9.10
N PHE A 70 6.86 0.39 -8.74
CA PHE A 70 7.62 -0.70 -9.36
C PHE A 70 7.31 -0.85 -10.85
N ASP A 71 6.05 -0.75 -11.27
CA ASP A 71 5.64 -0.77 -12.67
C ASP A 71 6.27 0.39 -13.45
N ARG A 72 6.32 1.58 -12.84
CA ARG A 72 6.79 2.81 -13.50
C ARG A 72 8.29 2.89 -13.64
N TRP A 73 9.02 2.49 -12.59
CA TRP A 73 10.48 2.65 -12.51
C TRP A 73 11.24 1.33 -12.62
N GLY A 74 10.52 0.21 -12.70
CA GLY A 74 10.94 -1.13 -13.07
C GLY A 74 12.38 -1.47 -12.72
N PRO A 75 13.29 -1.59 -13.71
CA PRO A 75 14.65 -2.05 -13.43
C PRO A 75 15.47 -1.13 -12.51
N ALA A 76 15.10 0.16 -12.39
CA ALA A 76 15.81 1.13 -11.55
C ALA A 76 15.39 1.03 -10.07
N LEU A 77 14.13 0.64 -9.79
CA LEU A 77 13.59 0.45 -8.45
C LEU A 77 13.39 -1.04 -8.17
N SER A 78 14.11 -1.60 -7.21
CA SER A 78 13.97 -3.00 -6.80
C SER A 78 13.96 -3.13 -5.29
N ALA A 79 13.12 -4.01 -4.77
CA ALA A 79 13.15 -4.45 -3.35
C ALA A 79 13.87 -5.78 -3.18
N GLU A 80 14.19 -6.48 -4.25
CA GLU A 80 14.78 -7.82 -4.23
C GLU A 80 16.06 -7.86 -3.40
N GLY A 81 16.09 -8.72 -2.37
CA GLY A 81 17.23 -8.90 -1.48
C GLY A 81 17.54 -7.73 -0.55
N LYS A 82 16.77 -6.65 -0.57
CA LYS A 82 17.03 -5.44 0.24
C LYS A 82 16.40 -5.54 1.63
N THR A 83 17.03 -4.85 2.60
CA THR A 83 16.41 -4.46 3.85
C THR A 83 15.63 -3.15 3.59
N CYS A 84 14.32 -3.20 3.79
CA CYS A 84 13.38 -2.12 3.50
C CYS A 84 12.79 -1.53 4.78
N LEU A 85 12.44 -0.24 4.74
CA LEU A 85 11.72 0.46 5.79
C LEU A 85 10.37 0.94 5.25
N ASP A 86 9.27 0.60 5.94
CA ASP A 86 7.91 1.09 5.64
C ASP A 86 7.45 2.03 6.75
N VAL A 87 7.36 3.33 6.46
CA VAL A 87 6.96 4.37 7.41
C VAL A 87 5.50 4.73 7.19
N GLY A 88 4.68 4.50 8.22
CA GLY A 88 3.22 4.61 8.14
C GLY A 88 2.60 3.35 7.57
N SER A 89 3.01 2.19 8.07
CA SER A 89 2.65 0.89 7.53
C SER A 89 1.14 0.59 7.58
N SER A 90 0.42 1.13 8.58
CA SER A 90 -1.03 0.97 8.75
C SER A 90 -1.45 -0.52 8.63
N THR A 91 -2.33 -0.87 7.69
CA THR A 91 -2.76 -2.25 7.43
C THR A 91 -1.66 -3.13 6.80
N GLY A 92 -0.58 -2.52 6.29
CA GLY A 92 0.55 -3.24 5.72
C GLY A 92 0.56 -3.34 4.18
N GLY A 93 -0.17 -2.47 3.48
CA GLY A 93 -0.21 -2.54 2.02
C GLY A 93 1.15 -2.37 1.36
N PHE A 94 1.95 -1.38 1.79
CA PHE A 94 3.31 -1.18 1.29
C PHE A 94 4.24 -2.31 1.74
N THR A 95 4.15 -2.71 3.00
CA THR A 95 4.88 -3.87 3.55
C THR A 95 4.65 -5.13 2.71
N ASP A 96 3.39 -5.47 2.41
CA ASP A 96 3.00 -6.63 1.61
C ASP A 96 3.59 -6.55 0.19
N CYS A 97 3.49 -5.39 -0.44
CA CYS A 97 4.07 -5.15 -1.75
C CYS A 97 5.59 -5.36 -1.75
N LEU A 98 6.32 -4.82 -0.77
CA LEU A 98 7.77 -5.02 -0.63
C LEU A 98 8.13 -6.51 -0.47
N LEU A 99 7.39 -7.25 0.38
CA LEU A 99 7.60 -8.67 0.60
C LEU A 99 7.33 -9.50 -0.66
N GLN A 100 6.30 -9.15 -1.45
CA GLN A 100 6.00 -9.78 -2.73
C GLN A 100 7.05 -9.46 -3.81
N HIS A 101 7.70 -8.29 -3.73
CA HIS A 101 8.82 -7.89 -4.57
C HIS A 101 10.20 -8.38 -4.06
N GLY A 102 10.21 -9.39 -3.18
CA GLY A 102 11.43 -10.10 -2.79
C GLY A 102 12.29 -9.39 -1.75
N ALA A 103 11.74 -8.42 -0.98
CA ALA A 103 12.48 -7.83 0.14
C ALA A 103 12.99 -8.93 1.09
N ALA A 104 14.29 -8.89 1.42
CA ALA A 104 14.88 -9.83 2.37
C ALA A 104 14.39 -9.58 3.79
N ARG A 105 14.15 -8.30 4.11
CA ARG A 105 13.57 -7.86 5.37
C ARG A 105 12.77 -6.58 5.20
N VAL A 106 11.67 -6.45 5.93
CA VAL A 106 10.90 -5.21 6.01
C VAL A 106 10.79 -4.79 7.47
N MET A 107 11.14 -3.54 7.75
CA MET A 107 10.93 -2.89 9.04
C MET A 107 9.73 -1.96 8.91
N ALA A 108 8.59 -2.34 9.49
CA ALA A 108 7.36 -1.57 9.45
C ALA A 108 7.20 -0.74 10.72
N VAL A 109 7.04 0.57 10.58
CA VAL A 109 6.84 1.48 11.71
C VAL A 109 5.54 2.27 11.53
N ASP A 110 4.77 2.42 12.61
CA ASP A 110 3.51 3.16 12.61
C ASP A 110 3.24 3.82 13.97
N VAL A 111 2.55 4.98 13.94
CA VAL A 111 2.08 5.64 15.16
C VAL A 111 0.85 4.94 15.75
N GLY A 112 0.08 4.24 14.93
CA GLY A 112 -1.06 3.43 15.33
C GLY A 112 -0.66 2.12 16.00
N THR A 113 -1.67 1.38 16.45
CA THR A 113 -1.49 0.07 17.10
C THR A 113 -2.50 -0.93 16.54
N ASN A 114 -2.08 -2.20 16.41
CA ASN A 114 -2.91 -3.32 15.99
C ASN A 114 -3.61 -3.15 14.61
N GLN A 115 -3.03 -2.34 13.72
CA GLN A 115 -3.60 -2.11 12.39
C GLN A 115 -3.10 -3.11 11.36
N LEU A 116 -1.87 -3.58 11.52
CA LEU A 116 -1.21 -4.46 10.57
C LEU A 116 -1.95 -5.79 10.41
N ALA A 117 -2.15 -6.24 9.17
CA ALA A 117 -2.82 -7.50 8.87
C ALA A 117 -2.11 -8.69 9.54
N TYR A 118 -2.88 -9.63 10.08
CA TYR A 118 -2.33 -10.76 10.82
C TYR A 118 -1.41 -11.63 9.97
N SER A 119 -1.74 -11.83 8.69
CA SER A 119 -0.90 -12.58 7.76
C SER A 119 0.52 -12.04 7.63
N LEU A 120 0.68 -10.72 7.74
CA LEU A 120 1.99 -10.07 7.72
C LEU A 120 2.71 -10.19 9.07
N ARG A 121 1.99 -10.11 10.19
CA ARG A 121 2.59 -10.21 11.53
C ARG A 121 3.33 -11.53 11.78
N VAL A 122 2.96 -12.57 11.06
CA VAL A 122 3.60 -13.92 11.19
C VAL A 122 4.69 -14.17 10.15
N ASP A 123 4.95 -13.23 9.23
CA ASP A 123 6.04 -13.36 8.24
C ASP A 123 7.41 -13.17 8.95
N PRO A 124 8.32 -14.13 8.89
CA PRO A 124 9.62 -14.06 9.59
C PRO A 124 10.53 -12.94 9.06
N ARG A 125 10.28 -12.41 7.88
CA ARG A 125 11.02 -11.29 7.28
C ARG A 125 10.60 -9.94 7.83
N LEU A 126 9.46 -9.87 8.56
CA LEU A 126 8.90 -8.62 9.04
C LEU A 126 9.32 -8.32 10.48
N TRP A 127 9.84 -7.13 10.71
CA TRP A 127 9.97 -6.51 12.03
C TRP A 127 8.98 -5.35 12.14
N VAL A 128 8.27 -5.27 13.27
CA VAL A 128 7.18 -4.28 13.48
C VAL A 128 7.44 -3.46 14.71
N ARG A 129 7.29 -2.15 14.60
CA ARG A 129 7.27 -1.23 15.73
C ARG A 129 6.06 -0.29 15.63
N GLU A 130 5.03 -0.62 16.35
CA GLU A 130 3.82 0.20 16.49
C GLU A 130 3.95 1.19 17.66
N ASN A 131 3.01 2.14 17.76
CA ASN A 131 3.05 3.24 18.72
C ASN A 131 4.36 4.03 18.66
N PHE A 132 4.88 4.23 17.44
CA PHE A 132 6.15 4.85 17.18
C PHE A 132 6.00 6.07 16.26
N ASN A 133 6.38 7.24 16.74
CA ASN A 133 6.35 8.46 15.95
C ASN A 133 7.62 8.61 15.11
N ALA A 134 7.52 8.28 13.85
CA ALA A 134 8.64 8.30 12.91
C ALA A 134 9.27 9.68 12.68
N ARG A 135 8.60 10.77 13.09
CA ARG A 135 9.18 12.14 13.09
C ARG A 135 10.45 12.24 13.93
N PHE A 136 10.58 11.39 14.94
CA PHE A 136 11.72 11.40 15.87
C PHE A 136 12.62 10.18 15.71
N MET A 137 12.46 9.42 14.62
CA MET A 137 13.22 8.20 14.35
C MET A 137 14.71 8.50 14.20
N LYS A 138 15.51 7.61 14.79
CA LYS A 138 16.99 7.63 14.76
C LYS A 138 17.52 6.28 14.29
N PRO A 139 18.77 6.18 13.82
CA PRO A 139 19.36 4.90 13.42
C PRO A 139 19.31 3.83 14.53
N SER A 140 19.46 4.21 15.80
CA SER A 140 19.38 3.30 16.94
C SER A 140 17.97 2.74 17.21
N ASP A 141 16.94 3.28 16.57
CA ASP A 141 15.57 2.80 16.70
C ASP A 141 15.26 1.60 15.82
N LEU A 142 16.09 1.34 14.83
CA LEU A 142 15.94 0.27 13.85
C LEU A 142 16.95 -0.84 14.10
N PRO A 143 16.58 -2.13 13.88
CA PRO A 143 17.50 -3.26 14.05
C PRO A 143 18.59 -3.31 12.99
N GLU A 144 18.36 -2.73 11.82
CA GLU A 144 19.27 -2.72 10.67
C GLU A 144 19.17 -1.39 9.91
N THR A 145 20.19 -1.09 9.09
CA THR A 145 20.19 0.06 8.20
C THR A 145 19.43 -0.28 6.91
N PRO A 146 18.31 0.37 6.58
CA PRO A 146 17.60 0.11 5.33
C PRO A 146 18.33 0.70 4.11
N SER A 147 18.21 0.02 2.98
CA SER A 147 18.68 0.52 1.67
C SER A 147 17.54 1.02 0.77
N LEU A 148 16.29 0.70 1.11
CA LEU A 148 15.08 1.23 0.49
C LEU A 148 14.10 1.62 1.59
N ALA A 149 13.59 2.84 1.54
CA ALA A 149 12.49 3.29 2.39
C ALA A 149 11.26 3.62 1.55
N VAL A 150 10.09 3.28 2.08
CA VAL A 150 8.81 3.66 1.49
C VAL A 150 7.94 4.36 2.53
N THR A 151 7.07 5.29 2.10
CA THR A 151 6.19 5.99 3.05
C THR A 151 4.85 6.39 2.42
N ASP A 152 3.77 6.07 3.13
CA ASP A 152 2.38 6.47 2.84
C ASP A 152 1.71 7.04 4.10
N VAL A 153 2.28 8.13 4.65
CA VAL A 153 1.75 8.77 5.86
C VAL A 153 0.55 9.66 5.59
N SER A 154 -0.31 9.82 6.59
CA SER A 154 -1.48 10.70 6.56
C SER A 154 -1.47 11.68 7.73
N PHE A 155 -2.12 12.84 7.55
CA PHE A 155 -2.29 13.88 8.57
C PHE A 155 -0.98 14.54 9.05
N ILE A 156 0.08 14.39 8.27
CA ILE A 156 1.40 15.00 8.52
C ILE A 156 2.05 15.35 7.19
N SER A 157 2.82 16.45 7.17
CA SER A 157 3.61 16.81 5.99
C SER A 157 4.84 15.92 5.84
N LEU A 158 5.17 15.55 4.61
CA LEU A 158 6.41 14.84 4.27
C LEU A 158 7.67 15.63 4.67
N LYS A 159 7.59 16.95 4.80
CA LYS A 159 8.70 17.78 5.33
C LYS A 159 9.14 17.38 6.72
N LEU A 160 8.26 16.73 7.50
CA LEU A 160 8.58 16.26 8.86
C LEU A 160 9.01 14.78 8.88
N ILE A 161 8.79 14.03 7.83
CA ILE A 161 9.01 12.58 7.74
C ILE A 161 10.23 12.22 6.88
N LEU A 162 10.48 12.97 5.81
CA LEU A 162 11.64 12.73 4.94
C LEU A 162 12.99 12.90 5.65
N PRO A 163 13.21 13.93 6.52
CA PRO A 163 14.49 14.07 7.21
C PRO A 163 14.87 12.83 8.05
N PRO A 164 14.06 12.32 8.99
CA PRO A 164 14.41 11.12 9.73
C PRO A 164 14.53 9.86 8.86
N ILE A 165 13.76 9.72 7.77
CA ILE A 165 13.95 8.62 6.82
C ILE A 165 15.33 8.69 6.17
N ARG A 166 15.72 9.88 5.66
CA ARG A 166 17.05 10.09 5.06
C ARG A 166 18.18 9.76 6.02
N ASP A 167 18.03 10.14 7.29
CA ASP A 167 19.08 9.98 8.30
C ASP A 167 19.31 8.52 8.70
N VAL A 168 18.28 7.67 8.64
CA VAL A 168 18.40 6.22 8.94
C VAL A 168 18.77 5.38 7.71
N LEU A 169 18.67 5.94 6.52
CA LEU A 169 18.90 5.24 5.27
C LEU A 169 20.42 5.09 5.00
N ALA A 170 20.84 3.97 4.42
CA ALA A 170 22.19 3.77 3.94
C ALA A 170 22.58 4.84 2.90
N ASP A 171 23.89 5.09 2.75
CA ASP A 171 24.38 5.95 1.70
C ASP A 171 24.07 5.35 0.32
N GLY A 172 23.58 6.16 -0.60
CA GLY A 172 23.06 5.71 -1.89
C GLY A 172 21.72 4.97 -1.80
N GLY A 173 21.12 4.89 -0.63
CA GLY A 173 19.81 4.29 -0.42
C GLY A 173 18.69 5.08 -1.08
N GLU A 174 17.54 4.45 -1.26
CA GLU A 174 16.45 4.96 -2.09
C GLU A 174 15.18 5.19 -1.26
N ILE A 175 14.38 6.17 -1.66
CA ILE A 175 13.11 6.53 -1.00
C ILE A 175 12.01 6.57 -2.04
N VAL A 176 10.90 5.85 -1.80
CA VAL A 176 9.64 6.05 -2.50
C VAL A 176 8.63 6.64 -1.53
N ALA A 177 8.12 7.83 -1.82
CA ALA A 177 7.13 8.46 -0.96
C ALA A 177 5.88 8.88 -1.73
N LEU A 178 4.74 8.77 -1.06
CA LEU A 178 3.47 9.23 -1.57
C LEU A 178 3.22 10.67 -1.11
N ILE A 179 3.30 11.62 -2.04
CA ILE A 179 2.96 13.03 -1.79
C ILE A 179 1.44 13.15 -1.84
N LYS A 180 0.86 13.62 -0.74
CA LYS A 180 -0.58 13.83 -0.59
C LYS A 180 -0.86 15.34 -0.48
N PRO A 181 -1.29 16.00 -1.56
CA PRO A 181 -1.48 17.46 -1.56
C PRO A 181 -2.32 17.98 -0.41
N GLN A 182 -3.33 17.23 0.03
CA GLN A 182 -4.22 17.63 1.11
C GLN A 182 -3.51 17.83 2.47
N PHE A 183 -2.32 17.28 2.65
CA PHE A 183 -1.52 17.46 3.86
C PHE A 183 -0.36 18.44 3.67
N GLU A 184 -0.15 18.93 2.45
CA GLU A 184 0.94 19.83 2.08
C GLU A 184 0.48 21.25 1.77
N VAL A 185 -0.77 21.41 1.30
CA VAL A 185 -1.37 22.73 1.10
C VAL A 185 -1.67 23.39 2.46
N GLY A 186 -1.39 24.65 2.64
CA GLY A 186 -1.69 25.38 3.89
C GLY A 186 -3.16 25.29 4.32
N LYS A 187 -3.43 25.68 5.56
CA LYS A 187 -4.79 25.69 6.14
C LYS A 187 -5.77 26.43 5.22
N GLY A 188 -6.97 25.86 5.01
CA GLY A 188 -8.03 26.44 4.20
C GLY A 188 -8.01 26.04 2.73
N ASN A 189 -6.92 25.46 2.20
CA ASN A 189 -6.79 25.10 0.79
C ASN A 189 -7.28 23.69 0.45
N ALA A 190 -7.73 22.92 1.46
CA ALA A 190 -8.34 21.62 1.29
C ALA A 190 -9.70 21.53 2.04
N PRO A 191 -10.73 22.27 1.61
CA PRO A 191 -12.03 22.23 2.27
C PRO A 191 -12.63 20.82 2.19
N GLY A 192 -13.05 20.29 3.35
CA GLY A 192 -13.52 18.90 3.45
C GLY A 192 -12.44 17.84 3.15
N GLY A 193 -11.17 18.21 3.21
CA GLY A 193 -10.06 17.29 2.92
C GLY A 193 -9.77 17.06 1.43
N LEU A 194 -10.44 17.79 0.50
CA LEU A 194 -10.25 17.64 -0.94
C LEU A 194 -9.58 18.87 -1.55
N VAL A 195 -8.45 18.69 -2.22
CA VAL A 195 -7.79 19.73 -3.02
C VAL A 195 -8.30 19.67 -4.45
N ARG A 196 -9.25 20.52 -4.78
CA ARG A 196 -9.89 20.56 -6.12
C ARG A 196 -9.05 21.32 -7.15
N ASP A 197 -8.37 22.37 -6.71
CA ASP A 197 -7.53 23.19 -7.59
C ASP A 197 -6.26 22.44 -7.98
N GLU A 198 -6.09 22.22 -9.28
CA GLU A 198 -4.93 21.52 -9.84
C GLU A 198 -3.63 22.30 -9.60
N ARG A 199 -3.67 23.63 -9.63
CA ARG A 199 -2.49 24.46 -9.38
C ARG A 199 -1.98 24.27 -7.97
N LEU A 200 -2.88 24.22 -6.99
CA LEU A 200 -2.52 23.95 -5.59
C LEU A 200 -1.95 22.54 -5.40
N ARG A 201 -2.48 21.54 -6.13
CA ARG A 201 -1.93 20.17 -6.09
C ARG A 201 -0.50 20.13 -6.62
N ILE A 202 -0.27 20.79 -7.76
CA ILE A 202 1.06 20.87 -8.41
C ILE A 202 2.01 21.65 -7.49
N GLU A 203 1.61 22.77 -6.94
CA GLU A 203 2.43 23.59 -6.04
C GLU A 203 2.82 22.79 -4.78
N ALA A 204 1.91 22.06 -4.18
CA ALA A 204 2.17 21.20 -3.03
C ALA A 204 3.17 20.09 -3.37
N ARG A 205 2.98 19.40 -4.49
CA ARG A 205 3.90 18.39 -5.01
C ARG A 205 5.30 18.96 -5.21
N ASP A 206 5.40 20.07 -5.97
CA ASP A 206 6.68 20.69 -6.31
C ASP A 206 7.36 21.30 -5.07
N GLY A 207 6.58 21.73 -4.08
CA GLY A 207 7.09 22.20 -2.79
C GLY A 207 7.76 21.08 -1.97
N ILE A 208 7.28 19.84 -2.06
CA ILE A 208 7.95 18.67 -1.45
C ILE A 208 9.19 18.28 -2.25
N VAL A 209 9.11 18.31 -3.58
CA VAL A 209 10.28 18.01 -4.43
C VAL A 209 11.41 18.97 -4.12
N ARG A 210 11.16 20.29 -4.17
CA ARG A 210 12.17 21.30 -3.85
C ARG A 210 12.77 21.12 -2.45
N PHE A 211 11.93 20.89 -1.46
CA PHE A 211 12.39 20.61 -0.08
C PHE A 211 13.34 19.41 -0.02
N ALA A 212 12.98 18.31 -0.70
CA ALA A 212 13.81 17.10 -0.71
C ALA A 212 15.16 17.32 -1.40
N GLU A 213 15.19 18.07 -2.50
CA GLU A 213 16.43 18.36 -3.25
C GLU A 213 17.30 19.42 -2.55
N GLU A 214 16.72 20.57 -2.21
CA GLU A 214 17.47 21.74 -1.74
C GLU A 214 17.87 21.63 -0.26
N GLU A 215 16.99 21.07 0.59
CA GLU A 215 17.23 21.03 2.02
C GLU A 215 17.77 19.66 2.50
N LEU A 216 17.40 18.56 1.82
CA LEU A 216 17.86 17.23 2.20
C LEU A 216 18.96 16.67 1.30
N GLY A 217 19.23 17.31 0.16
CA GLY A 217 20.22 16.83 -0.82
C GLY A 217 19.85 15.51 -1.49
N LEU A 218 18.56 15.17 -1.54
CA LEU A 218 18.07 13.98 -2.22
C LEU A 218 18.00 14.21 -3.72
N ALA A 219 18.48 13.26 -4.52
CA ALA A 219 18.38 13.34 -5.98
C ALA A 219 17.02 12.76 -6.43
N LEU A 220 16.21 13.56 -7.13
CA LEU A 220 14.95 13.08 -7.70
C LEU A 220 15.22 12.15 -8.89
N LEU A 221 14.77 10.91 -8.81
CA LEU A 221 14.87 9.90 -9.86
C LEU A 221 13.57 9.73 -10.64
N GLY A 222 12.44 10.06 -10.02
CA GLY A 222 11.14 9.91 -10.67
C GLY A 222 10.01 10.62 -9.92
N LEU A 223 9.02 11.07 -10.70
CA LEU A 223 7.80 11.70 -10.19
C LEU A 223 6.64 11.29 -11.10
N ALA A 224 5.56 10.76 -10.52
CA ALA A 224 4.39 10.31 -11.27
C ALA A 224 3.11 10.46 -10.44
N GLU A 225 1.97 10.55 -11.10
CA GLU A 225 0.68 10.41 -10.42
C GLU A 225 0.49 8.96 -9.94
N SER A 226 -0.06 8.79 -8.74
CA SER A 226 -0.41 7.48 -8.19
C SER A 226 -1.45 6.79 -9.07
N PRO A 227 -1.35 5.47 -9.32
CA PRO A 227 -2.31 4.74 -10.15
C PRO A 227 -3.73 4.75 -9.58
N ILE A 228 -3.85 4.95 -8.27
CA ILE A 228 -5.13 5.05 -7.59
C ILE A 228 -5.21 6.31 -6.72
N LYS A 229 -6.41 6.88 -6.67
CA LYS A 229 -6.70 8.06 -5.84
C LYS A 229 -6.84 7.72 -4.37
N GLY A 230 -6.63 8.72 -3.51
CA GLY A 230 -6.85 8.62 -2.07
C GLY A 230 -8.27 8.12 -1.74
N ARG A 231 -8.37 7.31 -0.68
CA ARG A 231 -9.58 6.54 -0.35
C ARG A 231 -10.78 7.42 0.00
N GLU A 232 -10.61 8.38 0.90
CA GLU A 232 -11.75 9.09 1.51
C GLU A 232 -12.40 10.09 0.56
N MET A 233 -11.61 10.98 -0.03
CA MET A 233 -12.12 12.11 -0.83
C MET A 233 -11.72 12.02 -2.31
N GLY A 234 -11.01 10.97 -2.73
CA GLY A 234 -10.58 10.82 -4.11
C GLY A 234 -9.49 11.80 -4.54
N ASN A 235 -8.68 12.31 -3.60
CA ASN A 235 -7.55 13.18 -3.92
C ASN A 235 -6.59 12.50 -4.89
N VAL A 236 -6.08 13.29 -5.83
CA VAL A 236 -4.92 12.93 -6.63
C VAL A 236 -3.70 12.94 -5.70
N GLU A 237 -2.93 11.88 -5.74
CA GLU A 237 -1.69 11.69 -4.96
C GLU A 237 -0.55 11.42 -5.93
N TYR A 238 0.69 11.69 -5.52
CA TYR A 238 1.85 11.55 -6.40
C TYR A 238 2.88 10.62 -5.77
N LEU A 239 3.40 9.71 -6.57
CA LEU A 239 4.58 8.91 -6.23
C LEU A 239 5.83 9.72 -6.58
N SER A 240 6.76 9.74 -5.66
CA SER A 240 8.07 10.36 -5.84
C SER A 240 9.16 9.36 -5.45
N TYR A 241 10.24 9.35 -6.21
CA TYR A 241 11.35 8.41 -6.06
C TYR A 241 12.66 9.18 -6.01
N TRP A 242 13.40 8.99 -4.93
CA TRP A 242 14.67 9.70 -4.69
C TRP A 242 15.80 8.75 -4.32
N ARG A 243 17.02 9.25 -4.46
CA ARG A 243 18.25 8.66 -3.93
C ARG A 243 18.92 9.63 -2.96
N LYS A 244 19.42 9.08 -1.84
CA LYS A 244 20.27 9.75 -0.86
C LYS A 244 21.70 9.94 -1.41
#